data_b98b35ae3fcce81cf466dec3a647bd8e
#
_entry.id   b98b35ae3fcce81cf466dec3a647bd8e
#
_cell.length_a   1.000
_cell.length_b   1.000
_cell.length_c   1.000
_cell.angle_alpha   90.00
_cell.angle_beta   90.00
_cell.angle_gamma   90.00
#
_symmetry.space_group_name_H-M   'P 1'
#
loop_
_entity.id
_entity.type
_entity.pdbx_description
1 polymer ?
#
loop_
_entity_poly.entity_id
_entity_poly.type
_entity_poly.pdbx_seq_one_letter_code
_entity_poly.pdbx_strand_id
1 'polypeptide(L)'
;MEAGKTEQYIASKTGSGKGVFMALIDPDKQPPERGLELAKLMDEGGADIIMLGGSIGAQGPVVEETARLIKQQVKVPLHIFPGNVGNVTTQADSLYFMSMLNSKNPYWITGAQALAAPTVKQHTIEAIPTAYLIFEPGETVGK
;
A
#
# COMPACT_ATOMS: atom_id res chain seq x y z
N MET A 1 -19.53 2.49 -7.72
CA MET A 1 -18.81 2.88 -6.47
C MET A 1 -18.07 4.15 -6.84
N GLU A 2 -18.20 5.21 -6.07
CA GLU A 2 -17.45 6.44 -6.34
C GLU A 2 -16.00 6.24 -5.93
N ALA A 3 -15.06 6.81 -6.71
CA ALA A 3 -13.65 6.78 -6.41
C ALA A 3 -13.37 7.51 -5.07
N GLY A 4 -12.51 6.94 -4.24
CA GLY A 4 -12.11 7.55 -2.98
C GLY A 4 -11.14 8.73 -3.18
N LYS A 5 -10.68 9.34 -2.09
CA LYS A 5 -9.84 10.53 -2.13
C LYS A 5 -8.47 10.29 -2.78
N THR A 6 -7.84 9.15 -2.47
CA THR A 6 -6.52 8.81 -3.01
C THR A 6 -6.62 8.49 -4.51
N GLU A 7 -7.65 7.73 -4.91
CA GLU A 7 -7.88 7.42 -6.32
C GLU A 7 -8.18 8.69 -7.13
N GLN A 8 -9.02 9.59 -6.60
CA GLN A 8 -9.29 10.90 -7.22
C GLN A 8 -8.03 11.74 -7.34
N TYR A 9 -7.17 11.75 -6.31
CA TYR A 9 -5.90 12.46 -6.36
C TYR A 9 -4.99 11.93 -7.47
N ILE A 10 -4.83 10.60 -7.56
CA ILE A 10 -4.08 9.94 -8.64
C ILE A 10 -4.65 10.34 -10.01
N ALA A 11 -5.97 10.20 -10.18
CA ALA A 11 -6.65 10.52 -11.42
C ALA A 11 -6.49 12.00 -11.84
N SER A 12 -6.54 12.92 -10.89
CA SER A 12 -6.36 14.36 -11.15
C SER A 12 -4.96 14.69 -11.67
N LYS A 13 -3.94 14.05 -11.10
CA LYS A 13 -2.55 14.22 -11.55
C LYS A 13 -2.31 13.65 -12.94
N THR A 14 -2.71 12.39 -13.14
CA THR A 14 -2.54 11.72 -14.44
C THR A 14 -3.37 12.36 -15.54
N GLY A 15 -4.59 12.81 -15.23
CA GLY A 15 -5.46 13.54 -16.17
C GLY A 15 -4.89 14.88 -16.62
N SER A 16 -3.99 15.50 -15.84
CA SER A 16 -3.25 16.70 -16.23
C SER A 16 -1.97 16.44 -17.03
N GLY A 17 -1.72 15.19 -17.42
CA GLY A 17 -0.52 14.77 -18.15
C GLY A 17 0.72 14.63 -17.28
N LYS A 18 0.60 14.68 -15.94
CA LYS A 18 1.69 14.48 -14.99
C LYS A 18 1.77 13.03 -14.54
N GLY A 19 2.99 12.56 -14.27
CA GLY A 19 3.18 11.29 -13.56
C GLY A 19 2.83 11.41 -12.08
N VAL A 20 2.65 10.26 -11.42
CA VAL A 20 2.52 10.16 -9.96
C VAL A 20 3.73 9.42 -9.42
N PHE A 21 4.47 10.07 -8.53
CA PHE A 21 5.60 9.45 -7.85
C PHE A 21 5.13 8.81 -6.54
N MET A 22 5.07 7.48 -6.52
CA MET A 22 4.71 6.69 -5.35
C MET A 22 5.97 6.05 -4.77
N ALA A 23 6.39 6.51 -3.60
CA ALA A 23 7.63 6.05 -2.96
C ALA A 23 7.35 4.92 -1.97
N LEU A 24 8.06 3.80 -2.09
CA LEU A 24 7.81 2.57 -1.31
C LEU A 24 8.78 2.42 -0.14
N ILE A 25 8.24 2.07 1.01
CA ILE A 25 8.95 1.68 2.23
C ILE A 25 8.52 0.26 2.60
N ASP A 26 9.48 -0.64 2.82
CA ASP A 26 9.23 -1.99 3.34
C ASP A 26 9.47 -2.00 4.86
N PRO A 27 8.42 -2.08 5.70
CA PRO A 27 8.56 -1.93 7.15
C PRO A 27 9.34 -3.07 7.84
N ASP A 28 9.54 -4.19 7.16
CA ASP A 28 10.35 -5.31 7.65
C ASP A 28 11.86 -5.13 7.49
N LYS A 29 12.30 -4.11 6.76
CA LYS A 29 13.73 -3.85 6.49
C LYS A 29 14.38 -2.85 7.43
N GLN A 30 13.60 -2.16 8.24
CA GLN A 30 14.08 -1.15 9.19
C GLN A 30 13.08 -0.94 10.34
N PRO A 31 13.53 -0.38 11.49
CA PRO A 31 12.61 -0.05 12.57
C PRO A 31 11.64 1.09 12.15
N PRO A 32 10.48 1.22 12.82
CA PRO A 32 9.45 2.20 12.49
C PRO A 32 9.94 3.65 12.43
N GLU A 33 10.86 4.04 13.32
CA GLU A 33 11.44 5.39 13.37
C GLU A 33 12.26 5.68 12.10
N ARG A 34 13.00 4.69 11.61
CA ARG A 34 13.74 4.83 10.34
C ARG A 34 12.79 4.88 9.15
N GLY A 35 11.68 4.13 9.21
CA GLY A 35 10.61 4.23 8.22
C GLY A 35 10.03 5.64 8.13
N LEU A 36 9.81 6.29 9.27
CA LEU A 36 9.38 7.70 9.33
C LEU A 36 10.41 8.66 8.72
N GLU A 37 11.70 8.50 9.04
CA GLU A 37 12.76 9.35 8.47
C GLU A 37 12.79 9.23 6.94
N LEU A 38 12.70 8.02 6.42
CA LEU A 38 12.63 7.78 4.97
C LEU A 38 11.38 8.43 4.35
N ALA A 39 10.21 8.31 4.99
CA ALA A 39 9.00 8.92 4.51
C ALA A 39 9.09 10.45 4.43
N LYS A 40 9.74 11.10 5.41
CA LYS A 40 10.00 12.54 5.36
C LYS A 40 10.90 12.94 4.20
N LEU A 41 11.99 12.21 4.01
CA LEU A 41 12.91 12.48 2.88
C LEU A 41 12.23 12.27 1.52
N MET A 42 11.34 11.28 1.42
CA MET A 42 10.55 11.03 0.20
C MET A 42 9.53 12.16 -0.04
N ASP A 43 8.84 12.63 0.99
CA ASP A 43 7.91 13.77 0.91
C ASP A 43 8.64 15.05 0.49
N GLU A 44 9.77 15.36 1.13
CA GLU A 44 10.65 16.47 0.77
C GLU A 44 11.21 16.34 -0.65
N GLY A 45 11.46 15.12 -1.10
CA GLY A 45 11.88 14.78 -2.46
C GLY A 45 10.77 14.86 -3.51
N GLY A 46 9.55 15.20 -3.11
CA GLY A 46 8.40 15.40 -4.00
C GLY A 46 7.62 14.12 -4.31
N ALA A 47 7.65 13.13 -3.43
CA ALA A 47 6.74 11.99 -3.54
C ALA A 47 5.28 12.47 -3.43
N ASP A 48 4.42 11.96 -4.28
CA ASP A 48 3.00 12.23 -4.26
C ASP A 48 2.24 11.35 -3.27
N ILE A 49 2.76 10.15 -3.05
CA ILE A 49 2.18 9.14 -2.16
C ILE A 49 3.33 8.36 -1.53
N ILE A 50 3.24 8.11 -0.23
CA ILE A 50 4.09 7.13 0.46
C ILE A 50 3.37 5.79 0.48
N MET A 51 4.05 4.75 0.00
CA MET A 51 3.54 3.38 0.08
C MET A 51 4.24 2.60 1.18
N LEU A 52 3.47 1.85 1.97
CA LEU A 52 4.00 0.80 2.83
C LEU A 52 3.78 -0.55 2.16
N GLY A 53 4.89 -1.25 1.91
CA GLY A 53 4.91 -2.57 1.31
C GLY A 53 5.38 -3.63 2.29
N GLY A 54 6.27 -4.46 1.80
CA GLY A 54 6.84 -5.60 2.51
C GLY A 54 6.14 -6.90 2.19
N SER A 55 6.92 -7.98 2.09
CA SER A 55 6.40 -9.29 1.70
C SER A 55 6.10 -10.18 2.90
N ILE A 56 7.09 -10.91 3.39
CA ILE A 56 6.87 -11.97 4.40
C ILE A 56 6.94 -11.44 5.84
N GLY A 57 7.82 -10.47 6.11
CA GLY A 57 8.10 -9.95 7.45
C GLY A 57 7.25 -8.74 7.87
N ALA A 58 6.64 -8.04 6.94
CA ALA A 58 5.89 -6.82 7.19
C ALA A 58 4.45 -7.11 7.61
N GLN A 59 4.22 -7.46 8.87
CA GLN A 59 2.89 -7.80 9.38
C GLN A 59 2.65 -7.27 10.78
N GLY A 60 1.37 -7.00 11.09
CA GLY A 60 0.91 -6.66 12.42
C GLY A 60 1.57 -5.41 13.02
N PRO A 61 2.15 -5.50 14.24
CA PRO A 61 2.57 -4.32 15.00
C PRO A 61 3.60 -3.43 14.29
N VAL A 62 4.52 -3.99 13.51
CA VAL A 62 5.53 -3.18 12.81
C VAL A 62 4.92 -2.32 11.72
N VAL A 63 3.95 -2.84 10.98
CA VAL A 63 3.22 -2.09 9.95
C VAL A 63 2.37 -1.00 10.60
N GLU A 64 1.62 -1.36 11.64
CA GLU A 64 0.75 -0.43 12.37
C GLU A 64 1.54 0.74 12.95
N GLU A 65 2.65 0.46 13.63
CA GLU A 65 3.47 1.50 14.26
C GLU A 65 4.16 2.38 13.21
N THR A 66 4.72 1.80 12.15
CA THR A 66 5.32 2.57 11.05
C THR A 66 4.29 3.49 10.40
N ALA A 67 3.11 2.97 10.10
CA ALA A 67 2.01 3.73 9.51
C ALA A 67 1.57 4.88 10.43
N ARG A 68 1.41 4.61 11.73
CA ARG A 68 1.02 5.61 12.74
C ARG A 68 2.02 6.76 12.80
N LEU A 69 3.33 6.45 12.87
CA LEU A 69 4.38 7.47 12.90
C LEU A 69 4.39 8.33 11.65
N ILE A 70 4.28 7.72 10.47
CA ILE A 70 4.25 8.45 9.20
C ILE A 70 3.03 9.37 9.14
N LYS A 71 1.84 8.87 9.46
CA LYS A 71 0.60 9.67 9.42
C LYS A 71 0.60 10.89 10.32
N GLN A 72 1.36 10.88 11.41
CA GLN A 72 1.46 12.01 12.32
C GLN A 72 2.32 13.16 11.78
N GLN A 73 3.23 12.90 10.84
CA GLN A 73 4.28 13.84 10.46
C GLN A 73 4.44 14.08 8.96
N VAL A 74 3.85 13.22 8.11
CA VAL A 74 3.89 13.34 6.66
C VAL A 74 2.50 13.72 6.14
N LYS A 75 2.43 14.62 5.17
CA LYS A 75 1.17 15.19 4.67
C LYS A 75 0.59 14.46 3.46
N VAL A 76 1.45 13.88 2.64
CA VAL A 76 0.99 13.12 1.47
C VAL A 76 0.25 11.85 1.87
N PRO A 77 -0.66 11.34 1.04
CA PRO A 77 -1.41 10.13 1.36
C PRO A 77 -0.48 8.95 1.69
N LEU A 78 -0.88 8.17 2.70
CA LEU A 78 -0.25 6.90 3.04
C LEU A 78 -1.07 5.76 2.43
N HIS A 79 -0.44 4.99 1.55
CA HIS A 79 -1.07 3.91 0.80
C HIS A 79 -0.44 2.56 1.16
N ILE A 80 -1.24 1.51 1.33
CA ILE A 80 -0.73 0.16 1.55
C ILE A 80 -0.58 -0.58 0.23
N PHE A 81 0.63 -1.11 -0.02
CA PHE A 81 0.90 -2.11 -1.03
C PHE A 81 1.01 -3.48 -0.34
N PRO A 82 -0.11 -4.20 -0.14
CA PRO A 82 -0.15 -5.32 0.77
C PRO A 82 0.53 -6.56 0.18
N GLY A 83 1.47 -7.14 0.91
CA GLY A 83 2.01 -8.48 0.60
C GLY A 83 1.07 -9.60 1.07
N ASN A 84 0.21 -9.33 2.06
CA ASN A 84 -0.81 -10.26 2.56
C ASN A 84 -1.85 -9.50 3.41
N VAL A 85 -2.85 -10.20 3.91
CA VAL A 85 -3.90 -9.66 4.82
C VAL A 85 -3.31 -9.00 6.07
N GLY A 86 -2.22 -9.55 6.61
CA GLY A 86 -1.52 -8.98 7.77
C GLY A 86 -0.87 -7.60 7.56
N ASN A 87 -0.80 -7.11 6.32
CA ASN A 87 -0.31 -5.75 6.04
C ASN A 87 -1.40 -4.67 6.13
N VAL A 88 -2.68 -5.05 6.27
CA VAL A 88 -3.77 -4.08 6.35
C VAL A 88 -3.71 -3.37 7.70
N THR A 89 -3.55 -2.05 7.67
CA THR A 89 -3.55 -1.18 8.86
C THR A 89 -4.65 -0.13 8.77
N THR A 90 -5.19 0.25 9.92
CA THR A 90 -6.23 1.29 10.03
C THR A 90 -5.66 2.70 9.96
N GLN A 91 -4.35 2.87 10.00
CA GLN A 91 -3.66 4.15 9.94
C GLN A 91 -3.49 4.68 8.51
N ALA A 92 -3.64 3.82 7.50
CA ALA A 92 -3.48 4.23 6.11
C ALA A 92 -4.73 4.90 5.53
N ASP A 93 -4.53 5.76 4.54
CA ASP A 93 -5.63 6.41 3.80
C ASP A 93 -6.29 5.44 2.83
N SER A 94 -5.48 4.58 2.20
CA SER A 94 -5.95 3.68 1.14
C SER A 94 -5.07 2.43 1.05
N LEU A 95 -5.54 1.45 0.30
CA LEU A 95 -4.77 0.27 -0.05
C LEU A 95 -5.07 -0.21 -1.47
N TYR A 96 -4.10 -0.87 -2.10
CA TYR A 96 -4.38 -1.68 -3.29
C TYR A 96 -5.19 -2.91 -2.89
N PHE A 97 -6.46 -2.93 -3.25
CA PHE A 97 -7.31 -4.11 -3.13
C PHE A 97 -7.07 -4.97 -4.37
N MET A 98 -5.90 -5.61 -4.40
CA MET A 98 -5.36 -6.17 -5.62
C MET A 98 -5.67 -7.65 -5.80
N SER A 99 -5.87 -8.04 -7.05
CA SER A 99 -5.96 -9.42 -7.50
C SER A 99 -4.72 -9.75 -8.35
N MET A 100 -3.99 -10.79 -7.96
CA MET A 100 -2.83 -11.27 -8.70
C MET A 100 -3.30 -12.17 -9.85
N LEU A 101 -3.57 -11.56 -11.01
CA LEU A 101 -4.30 -12.21 -12.11
C LEU A 101 -3.58 -13.39 -12.74
N ASN A 102 -2.25 -13.44 -12.67
CA ASN A 102 -1.46 -14.54 -13.23
C ASN A 102 -0.94 -15.52 -12.15
N SER A 103 -1.49 -15.49 -10.95
CA SER A 103 -1.16 -16.45 -9.91
C SER A 103 -1.77 -17.83 -10.21
N LYS A 104 -1.03 -18.89 -9.93
CA LYS A 104 -1.55 -20.26 -9.91
C LYS A 104 -2.28 -20.60 -8.61
N ASN A 105 -2.12 -19.78 -7.56
CA ASN A 105 -2.76 -19.96 -6.27
C ASN A 105 -4.01 -19.07 -6.15
N PRO A 106 -5.21 -19.68 -6.06
CA PRO A 106 -6.48 -18.93 -5.93
C PRO A 106 -6.52 -17.96 -4.73
N TYR A 107 -5.73 -18.24 -3.70
CA TYR A 107 -5.60 -17.37 -2.53
C TYR A 107 -5.20 -15.95 -2.93
N TRP A 108 -4.25 -15.81 -3.85
CA TRP A 108 -3.77 -14.50 -4.31
C TRP A 108 -4.69 -13.83 -5.34
N ILE A 109 -5.59 -14.62 -5.95
CA ILE A 109 -6.56 -14.08 -6.93
C ILE A 109 -7.77 -13.49 -6.21
N THR A 110 -8.34 -14.21 -5.22
CA THR A 110 -9.59 -13.83 -4.56
C THR A 110 -9.59 -14.08 -3.03
N GLY A 111 -8.83 -15.05 -2.54
CA GLY A 111 -8.87 -15.50 -1.14
C GLY A 111 -8.43 -14.43 -0.15
N ALA A 112 -7.28 -13.78 -0.40
CA ALA A 112 -6.76 -12.72 0.46
C ALA A 112 -7.73 -11.53 0.52
N GLN A 113 -8.33 -11.17 -0.60
CA GLN A 113 -9.31 -10.08 -0.67
C GLN A 113 -10.57 -10.40 0.13
N ALA A 114 -11.08 -11.64 0.02
CA ALA A 114 -12.24 -12.08 0.79
C ALA A 114 -11.99 -12.01 2.30
N LEU A 115 -10.77 -12.38 2.74
CA LEU A 115 -10.37 -12.30 4.14
C LEU A 115 -10.17 -10.86 4.63
N ALA A 116 -9.63 -9.98 3.79
CA ALA A 116 -9.38 -8.58 4.15
C ALA A 116 -10.66 -7.70 4.12
N ALA A 117 -11.64 -8.05 3.31
CA ALA A 117 -12.82 -7.23 3.05
C ALA A 117 -13.59 -6.80 4.31
N PRO A 118 -13.83 -7.65 5.34
CA PRO A 118 -14.50 -7.22 6.56
C PRO A 118 -13.75 -6.10 7.28
N THR A 119 -12.43 -6.22 7.42
CA THR A 119 -11.58 -5.21 8.07
C THR A 119 -11.59 -3.90 7.30
N VAL A 120 -11.39 -3.98 5.98
CA VAL A 120 -11.40 -2.80 5.09
C VAL A 120 -12.74 -2.06 5.19
N LYS A 121 -13.86 -2.79 5.17
CA LYS A 121 -15.20 -2.22 5.29
C LYS A 121 -15.45 -1.60 6.67
N GLN A 122 -15.09 -2.31 7.74
CA GLN A 122 -15.31 -1.88 9.12
C GLN A 122 -14.58 -0.57 9.42
N HIS A 123 -13.35 -0.42 8.94
CA HIS A 123 -12.50 0.74 9.21
C HIS A 123 -12.55 1.80 8.11
N THR A 124 -13.41 1.63 7.11
CA THR A 124 -13.63 2.60 6.03
C THR A 124 -12.35 2.98 5.28
N ILE A 125 -11.42 2.02 5.15
CA ILE A 125 -10.18 2.20 4.39
C ILE A 125 -10.53 2.27 2.91
N GLU A 126 -10.00 3.24 2.18
CA GLU A 126 -10.22 3.33 0.74
C GLU A 126 -9.56 2.16 0.03
N ALA A 127 -10.37 1.28 -0.57
CA ALA A 127 -9.91 0.14 -1.34
C ALA A 127 -9.83 0.51 -2.82
N ILE A 128 -8.63 0.56 -3.38
CA ILE A 128 -8.41 0.83 -4.81
C ILE A 128 -8.33 -0.50 -5.55
N PRO A 129 -9.34 -0.86 -6.37
CA PRO A 129 -9.33 -2.11 -7.13
C PRO A 129 -8.13 -2.15 -8.09
N THR A 130 -7.31 -3.18 -7.97
CA THR A 130 -6.03 -3.23 -8.68
C THR A 130 -5.81 -4.60 -9.31
N ALA A 131 -5.51 -4.64 -10.59
CA ALA A 131 -5.00 -5.80 -11.28
C ALA A 131 -3.48 -5.86 -11.11
N TYR A 132 -2.97 -6.95 -10.55
CA TYR A 132 -1.54 -7.14 -10.32
C TYR A 132 -1.02 -8.28 -11.18
N LEU A 133 0.01 -8.01 -11.96
CA LEU A 133 0.67 -8.98 -12.83
C LEU A 133 2.16 -9.03 -12.50
N ILE A 134 2.70 -10.22 -12.33
CA ILE A 134 4.12 -10.45 -12.08
C ILE A 134 4.76 -11.03 -13.34
N PHE A 135 5.85 -10.42 -13.76
CA PHE A 135 6.69 -10.88 -14.87
C PHE A 135 8.04 -11.31 -14.33
N GLU A 136 8.64 -12.30 -14.95
CA GLU A 136 9.99 -12.73 -14.59
C GLU A 136 11.05 -11.69 -14.95
N PRO A 137 12.08 -11.55 -14.12
CA PRO A 137 12.35 -12.24 -12.86
C PRO A 137 11.57 -11.61 -11.68
N GLY A 138 10.57 -12.32 -11.17
CA GLY A 138 9.64 -11.82 -10.11
C GLY A 138 10.15 -11.99 -8.67
N GLU A 139 11.39 -12.42 -8.48
CA GLU A 139 12.01 -12.63 -7.16
C GLU A 139 11.11 -13.48 -6.23
N THR A 140 10.91 -13.03 -4.97
CA THR A 140 10.08 -13.73 -3.98
C THR A 140 8.62 -13.86 -4.41
N VAL A 141 8.10 -12.89 -5.15
CA VAL A 141 6.69 -12.85 -5.55
C VAL A 141 6.41 -13.69 -6.80
N GLY A 142 7.47 -13.97 -7.60
CA GLY A 142 7.39 -14.79 -8.82
C GLY A 142 7.46 -16.31 -8.57
N LYS A 143 7.69 -16.74 -7.35
CA LYS A 143 7.78 -18.15 -6.93
C LYS A 143 6.47 -18.62 -6.33
#